data_60f89d82d7d05b74130aea156c3ece7b
#
_entry.id   60f89d82d7d05b74130aea156c3ece7b
#
_cell.length_a   1.000
_cell.length_b   1.000
_cell.length_c   1.000
_cell.angle_alpha   90.00
_cell.angle_beta   90.00
_cell.angle_gamma   90.00
#
_symmetry.space_group_name_H-M   'P 1'
#
loop_
_entity.id
_entity.type
_entity.pdbx_description
1 polymer ?
#
loop_
_entity_poly.entity_id
_entity_poly.type
_entity_poly.pdbx_seq_one_letter_code
_entity_poly.pdbx_strand_id
1 'polypeptide(L)'
;REVMQLFTIGLYQLNLDGTEKRDAQGNRMETYTQADVTNLARVFTGYDVDLSQNVNTYDALLNRNIPNTSAARLPMTLNASRHSTLAASFLGVTVPANTAGAAALKTALDTLFNHPNVGPFFGRQMIQRLVTSNPSSAYVGRVAAAFNNNGSGVRGDLKAVWSAILLDDEARSPTGLTQASYGRLREPMLRLVQWGRTFGIGSAQGSWK
;
A
#
# COMPACT_ATOMS: atom_id res chain seq x y z
N ARG A 1 10.01 -0.89 -6.97
CA ARG A 1 8.87 -0.95 -7.87
C ARG A 1 7.56 -1.12 -7.11
N GLU A 2 7.48 -2.12 -6.24
CA GLU A 2 6.25 -2.48 -5.51
C GLU A 2 5.68 -1.30 -4.69
N VAL A 3 6.55 -0.53 -4.02
CA VAL A 3 6.13 0.65 -3.25
C VAL A 3 5.34 1.63 -4.12
N MET A 4 5.81 1.92 -5.34
CA MET A 4 5.10 2.80 -6.28
C MET A 4 3.85 2.13 -6.84
N GLN A 5 4.00 0.92 -7.38
CA GLN A 5 2.96 0.27 -8.17
C GLN A 5 1.76 -0.21 -7.34
N LEU A 6 2.03 -0.88 -6.20
CA LEU A 6 0.99 -1.58 -5.44
C LEU A 6 0.51 -0.81 -4.22
N PHE A 7 1.37 0.01 -3.62
CA PHE A 7 1.10 0.57 -2.30
C PHE A 7 0.89 2.08 -2.28
N THR A 8 1.29 2.83 -3.33
CA THR A 8 1.21 4.29 -3.28
C THR A 8 0.53 4.96 -4.48
N ILE A 9 1.13 4.88 -5.68
CA ILE A 9 0.70 5.75 -6.81
C ILE A 9 0.14 4.98 -8.01
N GLY A 10 0.35 3.66 -8.10
CA GLY A 10 -0.13 2.86 -9.23
C GLY A 10 0.65 3.11 -10.54
N LEU A 11 0.23 2.42 -11.61
CA LEU A 11 0.91 2.49 -12.92
C LEU A 11 0.53 3.73 -13.73
N TYR A 12 -0.72 4.19 -13.61
CA TYR A 12 -1.27 5.24 -14.44
C TYR A 12 -1.73 6.43 -13.61
N GLN A 13 -1.57 7.63 -14.18
CA GLN A 13 -2.04 8.87 -13.57
C GLN A 13 -3.56 8.85 -13.47
N LEU A 14 -4.06 9.33 -12.33
CA LEU A 14 -5.48 9.34 -12.02
C LEU A 14 -5.99 10.78 -11.86
N ASN A 15 -7.23 10.97 -12.24
CA ASN A 15 -8.04 12.08 -11.78
C ASN A 15 -8.44 11.85 -10.31
N LEU A 16 -8.97 12.87 -9.66
CA LEU A 16 -9.37 12.77 -8.24
C LEU A 16 -10.44 11.68 -8.02
N ASP A 17 -11.28 11.45 -8.99
CA ASP A 17 -12.35 10.43 -8.99
C ASP A 17 -11.86 9.00 -9.30
N GLY A 18 -10.55 8.80 -9.43
CA GLY A 18 -9.95 7.51 -9.74
C GLY A 18 -10.02 7.08 -11.19
N THR A 19 -10.53 7.91 -12.10
CA THR A 19 -10.46 7.66 -13.54
C THR A 19 -9.06 7.91 -14.08
N GLU A 20 -8.63 7.11 -15.07
CA GLU A 20 -7.29 7.23 -15.65
C GLU A 20 -7.15 8.50 -16.50
N LYS A 21 -6.06 9.23 -16.33
CA LYS A 21 -5.70 10.35 -17.20
C LYS A 21 -5.20 9.82 -18.54
N ARG A 22 -5.58 10.54 -19.62
CA ARG A 22 -5.16 10.24 -20.98
C ARG A 22 -4.49 11.45 -21.61
N ASP A 23 -3.53 11.17 -22.50
CA ASP A 23 -2.92 12.19 -23.36
C ASP A 23 -3.85 12.62 -24.50
N ALA A 24 -3.39 13.55 -25.34
CA ALA A 24 -4.15 14.05 -26.48
C ALA A 24 -4.46 12.98 -27.54
N GLN A 25 -3.75 11.86 -27.54
CA GLN A 25 -3.93 10.71 -28.42
C GLN A 25 -4.83 9.63 -27.80
N GLY A 26 -5.29 9.82 -26.55
CA GLY A 26 -6.13 8.89 -25.83
C GLY A 26 -5.37 7.78 -25.08
N ASN A 27 -4.03 7.78 -25.07
CA ASN A 27 -3.23 6.81 -24.35
C ASN A 27 -3.24 7.11 -22.85
N ARG A 28 -3.13 6.07 -22.03
CA ARG A 28 -2.98 6.22 -20.58
C ARG A 28 -1.63 6.84 -20.23
N MET A 29 -1.62 7.81 -19.33
CA MET A 29 -0.40 8.47 -18.87
C MET A 29 0.22 7.67 -17.73
N GLU A 30 1.48 7.29 -17.89
CA GLU A 30 2.22 6.56 -16.83
C GLU A 30 2.56 7.49 -15.65
N THR A 31 2.59 6.93 -14.43
CA THR A 31 2.97 7.67 -13.21
C THR A 31 4.48 7.80 -13.05
N TYR A 32 5.22 6.80 -13.50
CA TYR A 32 6.69 6.73 -13.35
C TYR A 32 7.29 5.93 -14.51
N THR A 33 8.57 6.15 -14.74
CA THR A 33 9.37 5.48 -15.76
C THR A 33 10.23 4.35 -15.18
N GLN A 34 10.87 3.56 -16.04
CA GLN A 34 11.86 2.57 -15.58
C GLN A 34 13.08 3.25 -14.92
N ALA A 35 13.43 4.46 -15.33
CA ALA A 35 14.49 5.25 -14.68
C ALA A 35 14.13 5.60 -13.23
N ASP A 36 12.87 5.98 -12.97
CA ASP A 36 12.38 6.23 -11.61
C ASP A 36 12.50 4.98 -10.74
N VAL A 37 12.13 3.80 -11.27
CA VAL A 37 12.27 2.52 -10.55
C VAL A 37 13.71 2.26 -10.16
N THR A 38 14.64 2.40 -11.12
CA THR A 38 16.07 2.13 -10.91
C THR A 38 16.68 3.09 -9.89
N ASN A 39 16.35 4.36 -9.98
CA ASN A 39 16.86 5.37 -9.06
C ASN A 39 16.25 5.23 -7.66
N LEU A 40 14.93 5.02 -7.56
CA LEU A 40 14.29 4.81 -6.27
C LEU A 40 14.83 3.57 -5.55
N ALA A 41 15.20 2.51 -6.29
CA ALA A 41 15.81 1.32 -5.71
C ALA A 41 17.10 1.62 -4.92
N ARG A 42 17.89 2.63 -5.36
CA ARG A 42 19.10 3.05 -4.63
C ARG A 42 18.80 3.54 -3.22
N VAL A 43 17.66 4.20 -3.03
CA VAL A 43 17.23 4.72 -1.73
C VAL A 43 16.98 3.61 -0.72
N PHE A 44 16.50 2.44 -1.19
CA PHE A 44 16.20 1.30 -0.32
C PHE A 44 17.39 0.37 -0.08
N THR A 45 18.55 0.64 -0.69
CA THR A 45 19.76 -0.15 -0.42
C THR A 45 20.22 -0.03 1.02
N GLY A 46 20.74 -1.11 1.57
CA GLY A 46 21.21 -1.18 2.95
C GLY A 46 20.13 -1.47 3.99
N TYR A 47 18.85 -1.37 3.65
CA TYR A 47 17.77 -1.81 4.55
C TYR A 47 17.59 -3.32 4.48
N ASP A 48 17.48 -3.94 5.66
CA ASP A 48 17.27 -5.38 5.79
C ASP A 48 16.35 -5.68 6.98
N VAL A 49 15.80 -6.89 7.03
CA VAL A 49 14.96 -7.33 8.16
C VAL A 49 15.77 -7.40 9.44
N ASP A 50 15.17 -6.99 10.54
CA ASP A 50 15.79 -7.11 11.86
C ASP A 50 15.65 -8.56 12.37
N LEU A 51 16.75 -9.28 12.41
CA LEU A 51 16.84 -10.65 12.92
C LEU A 51 17.33 -10.74 14.38
N SER A 52 17.48 -9.62 15.08
CA SER A 52 18.02 -9.57 16.44
C SER A 52 17.22 -10.39 17.46
N GLN A 53 15.91 -10.54 17.22
CA GLN A 53 15.02 -11.34 18.08
C GLN A 53 14.63 -12.69 17.43
N ASN A 54 15.37 -13.13 16.44
CA ASN A 54 15.07 -14.38 15.75
C ASN A 54 15.47 -15.57 16.63
N VAL A 55 14.50 -16.46 16.87
CA VAL A 55 14.72 -17.76 17.52
C VAL A 55 14.39 -18.84 16.51
N ASN A 56 15.34 -19.73 16.27
CA ASN A 56 15.15 -20.87 15.39
C ASN A 56 14.64 -22.07 16.20
N THR A 57 13.54 -22.67 15.75
CA THR A 57 13.01 -23.91 16.29
C THR A 57 13.21 -25.02 15.25
N TYR A 58 13.79 -26.15 15.67
CA TYR A 58 13.94 -27.29 14.78
C TYR A 58 12.59 -27.96 14.50
N ASP A 59 12.25 -28.06 13.22
CA ASP A 59 11.06 -28.78 12.74
C ASP A 59 11.47 -30.16 12.22
N ALA A 60 11.13 -31.21 12.97
CA ALA A 60 11.50 -32.57 12.64
C ALA A 60 10.83 -33.10 11.36
N LEU A 61 9.65 -32.58 11.01
CA LEU A 61 8.94 -32.99 9.77
C LEU A 61 9.61 -32.45 8.52
N LEU A 62 10.13 -31.23 8.61
CA LEU A 62 10.81 -30.57 7.50
C LEU A 62 12.32 -30.75 7.55
N ASN A 63 12.86 -31.40 8.60
CA ASN A 63 14.27 -31.61 8.86
C ASN A 63 15.09 -30.31 8.72
N ARG A 64 14.58 -29.21 9.27
CA ARG A 64 15.24 -27.89 9.20
C ARG A 64 14.86 -26.99 10.37
N ASN A 65 15.72 -26.00 10.63
CA ASN A 65 15.37 -24.92 11.55
C ASN A 65 14.41 -23.93 10.89
N ILE A 66 13.33 -23.60 11.60
CA ILE A 66 12.35 -22.60 11.19
C ILE A 66 12.52 -21.38 12.11
N PRO A 67 12.80 -20.19 11.57
CA PRO A 67 12.82 -18.97 12.35
C PRO A 67 11.41 -18.62 12.80
N ASN A 68 11.30 -17.99 13.97
CA ASN A 68 10.06 -17.40 14.41
C ASN A 68 9.68 -16.18 13.51
N THR A 69 8.52 -15.60 13.73
CA THR A 69 8.00 -14.47 12.95
C THR A 69 8.37 -13.10 13.54
N SER A 70 9.32 -13.02 14.47
CA SER A 70 9.68 -11.77 15.16
C SER A 70 10.16 -10.69 14.19
N ALA A 71 10.95 -11.05 13.19
CA ALA A 71 11.41 -10.13 12.15
C ALA A 71 10.25 -9.43 11.39
N ALA A 72 9.09 -10.09 11.26
CA ALA A 72 7.91 -9.48 10.59
C ALA A 72 7.24 -8.36 11.41
N ARG A 73 7.59 -8.22 12.70
CA ARG A 73 7.03 -7.22 13.62
C ARG A 73 8.01 -6.11 13.97
N LEU A 74 9.27 -6.28 13.60
CA LEU A 74 10.32 -5.30 13.86
C LEU A 74 10.50 -4.38 12.65
N PRO A 75 10.80 -3.09 12.84
CA PRO A 75 11.22 -2.22 11.76
C PRO A 75 12.49 -2.75 11.10
N MET A 76 12.62 -2.55 9.78
CA MET A 76 13.87 -2.86 9.08
C MET A 76 15.01 -2.01 9.62
N THR A 77 16.21 -2.57 9.65
CA THR A 77 17.45 -1.89 10.07
C THR A 77 18.23 -1.41 8.86
N LEU A 78 18.95 -0.29 9.02
CA LEU A 78 19.82 0.26 8.00
C LEU A 78 21.28 -0.12 8.28
N ASN A 79 21.88 -0.86 7.35
CA ASN A 79 23.32 -1.00 7.28
C ASN A 79 23.91 0.09 6.38
N ALA A 80 24.45 1.14 6.97
CA ALA A 80 24.97 2.30 6.26
C ALA A 80 26.10 1.95 5.26
N SER A 81 26.90 0.91 5.51
CA SER A 81 27.98 0.49 4.61
C SER A 81 27.47 -0.14 3.31
N ARG A 82 26.20 -0.58 3.28
CA ARG A 82 25.53 -1.16 2.11
C ARG A 82 24.59 -0.16 1.41
N HIS A 83 24.42 1.04 1.99
CA HIS A 83 23.61 2.07 1.36
C HIS A 83 24.34 2.70 0.17
N SER A 84 23.59 2.93 -0.92
CA SER A 84 24.14 3.54 -2.14
C SER A 84 24.58 4.98 -1.88
N THR A 85 25.79 5.30 -2.29
CA THR A 85 26.33 6.67 -2.25
C THR A 85 26.04 7.49 -3.52
N LEU A 86 25.39 6.89 -4.52
CA LEU A 86 25.06 7.54 -5.78
C LEU A 86 23.83 8.45 -5.63
N ALA A 87 23.81 9.54 -6.38
CA ALA A 87 22.61 10.36 -6.51
C ALA A 87 21.44 9.55 -7.10
N ALA A 88 20.21 9.87 -6.70
CA ALA A 88 19.00 9.21 -7.18
C ALA A 88 17.95 10.25 -7.56
N SER A 89 17.53 10.27 -8.84
CA SER A 89 16.48 11.15 -9.35
C SER A 89 15.25 10.34 -9.73
N PHE A 90 14.11 10.63 -9.12
CA PHE A 90 12.84 9.95 -9.34
C PHE A 90 11.67 10.92 -9.12
N LEU A 91 10.62 10.79 -9.90
CA LEU A 91 9.39 11.58 -9.78
C LEU A 91 9.64 13.10 -9.67
N GLY A 92 10.63 13.60 -10.39
CA GLY A 92 10.99 15.04 -10.40
C GLY A 92 11.82 15.52 -9.20
N VAL A 93 12.20 14.64 -8.26
CA VAL A 93 13.01 14.94 -7.09
C VAL A 93 14.38 14.28 -7.21
N THR A 94 15.44 14.95 -6.73
CA THR A 94 16.80 14.40 -6.69
C THR A 94 17.29 14.31 -5.25
N VAL A 95 17.68 13.12 -4.84
CA VAL A 95 18.46 12.86 -3.63
C VAL A 95 19.95 12.99 -4.01
N PRO A 96 20.71 13.92 -3.41
CA PRO A 96 22.11 14.11 -3.72
C PRO A 96 22.96 12.86 -3.42
N ALA A 97 24.12 12.75 -4.09
CA ALA A 97 25.12 11.74 -3.76
C ALA A 97 25.55 11.86 -2.28
N ASN A 98 25.91 10.75 -1.67
CA ASN A 98 26.32 10.64 -0.26
C ASN A 98 25.27 11.09 0.76
N THR A 99 23.98 11.16 0.39
CA THR A 99 22.90 11.39 1.35
C THR A 99 22.78 10.17 2.28
N ALA A 100 22.67 10.41 3.58
CA ALA A 100 22.47 9.34 4.56
C ALA A 100 21.15 8.58 4.29
N GLY A 101 21.16 7.25 4.44
CA GLY A 101 20.04 6.39 4.05
C GLY A 101 18.70 6.76 4.67
N ALA A 102 18.68 7.16 5.96
CA ALA A 102 17.44 7.61 6.60
C ALA A 102 16.88 8.90 5.98
N ALA A 103 17.75 9.86 5.62
CA ALA A 103 17.34 11.10 4.96
C ALA A 103 16.87 10.82 3.52
N ALA A 104 17.58 9.95 2.80
CA ALA A 104 17.19 9.52 1.46
C ALA A 104 15.81 8.83 1.48
N LEU A 105 15.58 7.92 2.42
CA LEU A 105 14.29 7.24 2.59
C LEU A 105 13.18 8.23 2.93
N LYS A 106 13.43 9.17 3.86
CA LYS A 106 12.44 10.21 4.18
C LYS A 106 12.05 11.02 2.94
N THR A 107 13.02 11.47 2.17
CA THR A 107 12.75 12.20 0.91
C THR A 107 11.90 11.37 -0.06
N ALA A 108 12.21 10.08 -0.21
CA ALA A 108 11.46 9.20 -1.09
C ALA A 108 10.01 9.01 -0.62
N LEU A 109 9.80 8.75 0.67
CA LEU A 109 8.46 8.56 1.23
C LEU A 109 7.64 9.84 1.18
N ASP A 110 8.23 11.00 1.46
CA ASP A 110 7.57 12.31 1.35
C ASP A 110 7.17 12.60 -0.12
N THR A 111 8.04 12.28 -1.07
CA THR A 111 7.75 12.44 -2.50
C THR A 111 6.57 11.58 -2.92
N LEU A 112 6.57 10.31 -2.53
CA LEU A 112 5.46 9.40 -2.81
C LEU A 112 4.17 9.87 -2.11
N PHE A 113 4.23 10.20 -0.83
CA PHE A 113 3.07 10.65 -0.06
C PHE A 113 2.41 11.89 -0.66
N ASN A 114 3.20 12.84 -1.17
CA ASN A 114 2.70 14.06 -1.77
C ASN A 114 2.25 13.90 -3.23
N HIS A 115 2.48 12.74 -3.84
CA HIS A 115 2.06 12.52 -5.22
C HIS A 115 0.52 12.58 -5.36
N PRO A 116 -0.01 13.25 -6.41
CA PRO A 116 -1.46 13.44 -6.58
C PRO A 116 -2.26 12.14 -6.64
N ASN A 117 -1.65 11.06 -7.12
CA ASN A 117 -2.32 9.77 -7.26
C ASN A 117 -2.61 9.07 -5.93
N VAL A 118 -1.94 9.40 -4.84
CA VAL A 118 -2.08 8.63 -3.59
C VAL A 118 -3.52 8.65 -3.08
N GLY A 119 -4.16 9.82 -3.07
CA GLY A 119 -5.55 9.94 -2.61
C GLY A 119 -6.51 9.02 -3.37
N PRO A 120 -6.65 9.15 -4.70
CA PRO A 120 -7.57 8.32 -5.48
C PRO A 120 -7.15 6.85 -5.54
N PHE A 121 -5.87 6.54 -5.63
CA PHE A 121 -5.35 5.16 -5.67
C PHE A 121 -5.60 4.43 -4.36
N PHE A 122 -5.19 5.00 -3.24
CA PHE A 122 -5.40 4.44 -1.91
C PHE A 122 -6.89 4.36 -1.57
N GLY A 123 -7.63 5.44 -1.81
CA GLY A 123 -9.06 5.50 -1.54
C GLY A 123 -9.82 4.40 -2.26
N ARG A 124 -9.61 4.24 -3.56
CA ARG A 124 -10.25 3.17 -4.35
C ARG A 124 -9.91 1.78 -3.82
N GLN A 125 -8.64 1.50 -3.53
CA GLN A 125 -8.24 0.20 -2.99
C GLN A 125 -8.90 -0.08 -1.64
N MET A 126 -8.96 0.91 -0.75
CA MET A 126 -9.56 0.71 0.57
C MET A 126 -11.08 0.53 0.49
N ILE A 127 -11.78 1.26 -0.38
CA ILE A 127 -13.20 1.01 -0.64
C ILE A 127 -13.41 -0.43 -1.14
N GLN A 128 -12.58 -0.88 -2.08
CA GLN A 128 -12.67 -2.25 -2.61
C GLN A 128 -12.37 -3.33 -1.57
N ARG A 129 -11.54 -3.04 -0.60
CA ARG A 129 -11.21 -3.98 0.51
C ARG A 129 -12.26 -4.00 1.60
N LEU A 130 -12.91 -2.87 1.87
CA LEU A 130 -13.77 -2.72 3.05
C LEU A 130 -15.27 -2.69 2.72
N VAL A 131 -15.67 -2.19 1.56
CA VAL A 131 -17.08 -1.93 1.23
C VAL A 131 -17.55 -2.68 0.00
N THR A 132 -17.13 -2.27 -1.21
CA THR A 132 -17.62 -2.83 -2.48
C THR A 132 -16.52 -2.98 -3.51
N SER A 133 -16.60 -4.03 -4.33
CA SER A 133 -15.64 -4.28 -5.40
C SER A 133 -15.72 -3.23 -6.53
N ASN A 134 -16.87 -2.59 -6.71
CA ASN A 134 -17.16 -1.67 -7.82
C ASN A 134 -17.64 -0.31 -7.29
N PRO A 135 -16.77 0.49 -6.64
CA PRO A 135 -17.15 1.84 -6.20
C PRO A 135 -17.39 2.76 -7.39
N SER A 136 -18.34 3.69 -7.25
CA SER A 136 -18.51 4.75 -8.23
C SER A 136 -17.31 5.70 -8.22
N SER A 137 -17.04 6.36 -9.34
CA SER A 137 -16.01 7.41 -9.42
C SER A 137 -16.30 8.56 -8.46
N ALA A 138 -17.57 8.90 -8.24
CA ALA A 138 -17.95 9.94 -7.29
C ALA A 138 -17.56 9.56 -5.84
N TYR A 139 -17.78 8.32 -5.47
CA TYR A 139 -17.37 7.82 -4.14
C TYR A 139 -15.84 7.86 -3.97
N VAL A 140 -15.08 7.37 -4.96
CA VAL A 140 -13.62 7.46 -4.96
C VAL A 140 -13.17 8.90 -4.83
N GLY A 141 -13.80 9.84 -5.55
CA GLY A 141 -13.49 11.26 -5.50
C GLY A 141 -13.69 11.88 -4.11
N ARG A 142 -14.79 11.55 -3.42
CA ARG A 142 -15.02 12.03 -2.04
C ARG A 142 -13.96 11.53 -1.06
N VAL A 143 -13.60 10.25 -1.15
CA VAL A 143 -12.56 9.66 -0.29
C VAL A 143 -11.19 10.24 -0.60
N ALA A 144 -10.86 10.44 -1.89
CA ALA A 144 -9.62 11.08 -2.30
C ALA A 144 -9.53 12.55 -1.84
N ALA A 145 -10.64 13.27 -1.87
CA ALA A 145 -10.71 14.64 -1.33
C ALA A 145 -10.42 14.65 0.16
N ALA A 146 -11.03 13.73 0.95
CA ALA A 146 -10.77 13.60 2.38
C ALA A 146 -9.31 13.24 2.68
N PHE A 147 -8.67 12.41 1.84
CA PHE A 147 -7.24 12.13 1.95
C PHE A 147 -6.39 13.38 1.69
N ASN A 148 -6.74 14.17 0.68
CA ASN A 148 -5.99 15.37 0.32
C ASN A 148 -6.15 16.50 1.34
N ASN A 149 -7.30 16.57 2.01
CA ASN A 149 -7.59 17.56 3.05
C ASN A 149 -8.74 17.05 3.93
N ASN A 150 -8.46 16.87 5.21
CA ASN A 150 -9.44 16.43 6.20
C ASN A 150 -10.46 17.49 6.62
N GLY A 151 -10.54 18.63 5.94
CA GLY A 151 -11.36 19.80 6.31
C GLY A 151 -10.64 20.83 7.18
N SER A 152 -9.45 20.49 7.68
CA SER A 152 -8.58 21.37 8.48
C SER A 152 -7.21 21.62 7.85
N GLY A 153 -7.06 21.32 6.56
CA GLY A 153 -5.82 21.52 5.82
C GLY A 153 -4.80 20.38 5.96
N VAL A 154 -5.14 19.26 6.61
CA VAL A 154 -4.22 18.15 6.83
C VAL A 154 -4.43 17.07 5.76
N ARG A 155 -3.34 16.74 5.06
CA ARG A 155 -3.28 15.61 4.10
C ARG A 155 -2.96 14.32 4.83
N GLY A 156 -3.60 13.21 4.41
CA GLY A 156 -3.30 11.87 4.90
C GLY A 156 -3.82 11.57 6.31
N ASP A 157 -4.79 12.36 6.80
CA ASP A 157 -5.51 12.03 8.01
C ASP A 157 -6.36 10.77 7.80
N LEU A 158 -5.86 9.64 8.26
CA LEU A 158 -6.54 8.35 8.08
C LEU A 158 -7.87 8.28 8.80
N LYS A 159 -8.08 9.02 9.91
CA LYS A 159 -9.38 9.07 10.56
C LYS A 159 -10.44 9.69 9.64
N ALA A 160 -10.11 10.79 8.98
CA ALA A 160 -10.99 11.42 8.00
C ALA A 160 -11.25 10.48 6.80
N VAL A 161 -10.20 9.79 6.33
CA VAL A 161 -10.32 8.83 5.21
C VAL A 161 -11.23 7.65 5.58
N TRP A 162 -11.04 7.03 6.76
CA TRP A 162 -11.91 5.94 7.19
C TRP A 162 -13.35 6.39 7.40
N SER A 163 -13.56 7.58 7.94
CA SER A 163 -14.89 8.18 8.05
C SER A 163 -15.53 8.37 6.67
N ALA A 164 -14.78 8.92 5.70
CA ALA A 164 -15.26 9.11 4.33
C ALA A 164 -15.56 7.78 3.62
N ILE A 165 -14.85 6.69 3.95
CA ILE A 165 -15.15 5.37 3.39
C ILE A 165 -16.38 4.73 4.04
N LEU A 166 -16.43 4.68 5.37
CA LEU A 166 -17.41 3.85 6.07
C LEU A 166 -18.75 4.56 6.30
N LEU A 167 -18.77 5.89 6.26
CA LEU A 167 -19.96 6.69 6.49
C LEU A 167 -20.56 7.29 5.21
N ASP A 168 -19.93 7.02 4.05
CA ASP A 168 -20.45 7.46 2.75
C ASP A 168 -21.82 6.84 2.47
N ASP A 169 -22.69 7.63 1.83
CA ASP A 169 -24.04 7.17 1.48
C ASP A 169 -24.01 5.92 0.58
N GLU A 170 -23.03 5.83 -0.34
CA GLU A 170 -22.88 4.64 -1.19
C GLU A 170 -22.49 3.39 -0.38
N ALA A 171 -21.79 3.55 0.74
CA ALA A 171 -21.46 2.43 1.64
C ALA A 171 -22.64 1.99 2.51
N ARG A 172 -23.56 2.90 2.83
CA ARG A 172 -24.61 2.69 3.86
C ARG A 172 -26.03 2.61 3.32
N SER A 173 -26.25 3.07 2.09
CA SER A 173 -27.56 3.09 1.48
C SER A 173 -28.12 1.68 1.25
N PRO A 174 -29.39 1.42 1.57
CA PRO A 174 -30.04 0.16 1.26
C PRO A 174 -30.19 -0.10 -0.25
N THR A 175 -29.98 0.91 -1.11
CA THR A 175 -30.00 0.75 -2.57
C THR A 175 -28.93 -0.21 -3.06
N GLY A 176 -27.81 -0.37 -2.33
CA GLY A 176 -26.80 -1.37 -2.61
C GLY A 176 -27.35 -2.81 -2.63
N LEU A 177 -28.38 -3.09 -1.86
CA LEU A 177 -28.98 -4.44 -1.81
C LEU A 177 -29.65 -4.87 -3.11
N THR A 178 -30.05 -3.92 -3.95
CA THR A 178 -30.75 -4.16 -5.23
C THR A 178 -29.86 -3.98 -6.46
N GLN A 179 -28.63 -3.50 -6.28
CA GLN A 179 -27.68 -3.31 -7.37
C GLN A 179 -26.88 -4.59 -7.65
N ALA A 180 -26.98 -5.13 -8.85
CA ALA A 180 -26.28 -6.37 -9.23
C ALA A 180 -24.74 -6.29 -9.13
N SER A 181 -24.16 -5.09 -9.28
CA SER A 181 -22.72 -4.84 -9.20
C SER A 181 -22.22 -4.47 -7.80
N TYR A 182 -23.12 -4.29 -6.84
CA TYR A 182 -22.75 -3.96 -5.46
C TYR A 182 -22.33 -5.20 -4.66
N GLY A 183 -21.46 -4.99 -3.71
CA GLY A 183 -20.97 -6.06 -2.85
C GLY A 183 -19.49 -6.34 -3.07
N ARG A 184 -18.95 -7.22 -2.24
CA ARG A 184 -17.53 -7.54 -2.26
C ARG A 184 -17.30 -9.03 -2.50
N LEU A 185 -16.64 -9.34 -3.60
CA LEU A 185 -16.08 -10.67 -3.82
C LEU A 185 -14.83 -10.83 -2.95
N ARG A 186 -14.92 -11.70 -1.95
CA ARG A 186 -13.76 -12.01 -1.08
C ARG A 186 -12.89 -13.06 -1.73
N GLU A 187 -11.56 -12.85 -1.63
CA GLU A 187 -10.59 -13.85 -2.05
C GLU A 187 -10.78 -15.16 -1.25
N PRO A 188 -10.46 -16.32 -1.86
CA PRO A 188 -10.63 -17.63 -1.21
C PRO A 188 -9.93 -17.73 0.15
N MET A 189 -8.72 -17.18 0.27
CA MET A 189 -7.94 -17.15 1.51
C MET A 189 -8.68 -16.40 2.63
N LEU A 190 -9.24 -15.21 2.33
CA LEU A 190 -10.00 -14.44 3.33
C LEU A 190 -11.27 -15.16 3.76
N ARG A 191 -11.92 -15.87 2.85
CA ARG A 191 -13.11 -16.69 3.17
C ARG A 191 -12.74 -17.86 4.08
N LEU A 192 -11.64 -18.57 3.77
CA LEU A 192 -11.14 -19.68 4.59
C LEU A 192 -10.76 -19.20 6.00
N VAL A 193 -10.03 -18.10 6.11
CA VAL A 193 -9.63 -17.53 7.40
C VAL A 193 -10.85 -17.10 8.21
N GLN A 194 -11.83 -16.45 7.57
CA GLN A 194 -13.07 -16.07 8.26
C GLN A 194 -13.82 -17.30 8.76
N TRP A 195 -13.97 -18.31 7.93
CA TRP A 195 -14.61 -19.58 8.32
C TRP A 195 -13.88 -20.23 9.49
N GLY A 196 -12.56 -20.36 9.40
CA GLY A 196 -11.74 -20.89 10.48
C GLY A 196 -11.90 -20.14 11.80
N ARG A 197 -11.91 -18.80 11.75
CA ARG A 197 -12.15 -17.96 12.94
C ARG A 197 -13.56 -18.11 13.50
N THR A 198 -14.57 -18.18 12.64
CA THR A 198 -15.97 -18.34 13.06
C THR A 198 -16.19 -19.64 13.83
N PHE A 199 -15.55 -20.72 13.42
CA PHE A 199 -15.68 -22.04 14.04
C PHE A 199 -14.56 -22.38 15.02
N GLY A 200 -13.69 -21.43 15.38
CA GLY A 200 -12.61 -21.65 16.34
C GLY A 200 -11.59 -22.71 15.91
N ILE A 201 -11.39 -22.87 14.60
CA ILE A 201 -10.48 -23.88 14.07
C ILE A 201 -9.04 -23.48 14.37
N GLY A 202 -8.31 -24.40 15.01
CA GLY A 202 -6.89 -24.26 15.28
C GLY A 202 -6.08 -25.37 14.60
N SER A 203 -4.82 -25.12 14.32
CA SER A 203 -3.89 -26.17 13.92
C SER A 203 -3.36 -26.90 15.16
N ALA A 204 -3.42 -28.22 15.18
CA ALA A 204 -2.83 -29.02 16.25
C ALA A 204 -1.31 -28.80 16.38
N GLN A 205 -0.66 -28.34 15.31
CA GLN A 205 0.79 -28.04 15.26
C GLN A 205 1.10 -26.56 15.46
N GLY A 206 0.12 -25.70 15.73
CA GLY A 206 0.31 -24.24 15.87
C GLY A 206 0.64 -23.51 14.57
N SER A 207 0.64 -24.19 13.44
CA SER A 207 0.90 -23.60 12.12
C SER A 207 -0.01 -24.21 11.04
N TRP A 208 -0.31 -23.43 10.04
CA TRP A 208 -1.00 -23.86 8.82
C TRP A 208 0.04 -24.07 7.73
N LYS A 209 0.29 -25.30 7.37
CA LYS A 209 1.22 -25.68 6.30
C LYS A 209 0.47 -26.15 5.07
#